data_1ad678fcca4b0323c7e98369672ce157
#
_entry.id   1ad678fcca4b0323c7e98369672ce157
#
_cell.length_a   1.000
_cell.length_b   1.000
_cell.length_c   1.000
_cell.angle_alpha   90.00
_cell.angle_beta   90.00
_cell.angle_gamma   90.00
#
_symmetry.space_group_name_H-M   'P 1'
#
loop_
_entity.id
_entity.type
_entity.pdbx_description
1 polymer ?
#
loop_
_entity_poly.entity_id
_entity_poly.type
_entity_poly.pdbx_seq_one_letter_code
_entity_poly.pdbx_strand_id
1 'polypeptide(L)'
;KPNLSYPKKYWSSLMLFDNGKCRTLTPEYVNQAPAGALHEMNWADTIGSLPAEYNAMVNYYQFPHPKAVHFTDGGPWHDIHDNLGYSNEWKIIYKKIQ
;
A
#
# COMPACT_ATOMS: atom_id res chain seq x y z
N LYS A 1 1.41 14.03 12.12
CA LYS A 1 2.15 14.77 11.08
C LYS A 1 1.25 15.01 9.88
N PRO A 2 1.36 16.16 9.21
CA PRO A 2 0.62 16.37 7.97
C PRO A 2 1.02 15.34 6.93
N ASN A 3 0.04 14.85 6.20
CA ASN A 3 0.25 13.87 5.15
C ASN A 3 0.70 14.59 3.89
N LEU A 4 2.01 14.76 3.75
CA LEU A 4 2.59 15.51 2.64
C LEU A 4 2.49 14.71 1.34
N SER A 5 2.24 15.39 0.24
CA SER A 5 2.33 14.81 -1.09
C SER A 5 3.80 14.73 -1.51
N TYR A 6 4.21 13.58 -2.06
CA TYR A 6 5.55 13.37 -2.61
C TYR A 6 5.45 12.38 -3.76
N PRO A 7 6.42 12.38 -4.70
CA PRO A 7 6.48 11.35 -5.73
C PRO A 7 6.52 9.96 -5.08
N LYS A 8 5.91 8.97 -5.71
CA LYS A 8 5.86 7.58 -5.22
C LYS A 8 5.05 7.38 -3.93
N LYS A 9 4.16 8.32 -3.59
CA LYS A 9 3.41 8.27 -2.32
C LYS A 9 2.68 6.95 -2.09
N TYR A 10 2.09 6.37 -3.13
CA TYR A 10 1.31 5.13 -3.01
C TYR A 10 2.11 3.89 -3.40
N TRP A 11 3.36 4.03 -3.77
CA TRP A 11 4.16 2.89 -4.25
C TRP A 11 4.45 1.88 -3.16
N SER A 12 4.56 2.32 -1.92
CA SER A 12 4.87 1.45 -0.78
C SER A 12 3.66 0.71 -0.22
N SER A 13 2.46 0.90 -0.77
CA SER A 13 1.27 0.22 -0.28
C SER A 13 1.25 -1.28 -0.61
N LEU A 14 1.98 -1.69 -1.63
CA LEU A 14 2.26 -3.09 -1.93
C LEU A 14 3.65 -3.19 -2.55
N MET A 15 4.52 -3.98 -1.95
CA MET A 15 5.93 -4.06 -2.36
C MET A 15 6.38 -5.51 -2.45
N LEU A 16 7.11 -5.82 -3.51
CA LEU A 16 7.80 -7.09 -3.68
C LEU A 16 9.30 -6.80 -3.74
N PHE A 17 10.08 -7.45 -2.87
CA PHE A 17 11.50 -7.19 -2.72
C PHE A 17 12.34 -8.29 -3.35
N ASP A 18 13.34 -7.91 -4.13
CA ASP A 18 14.49 -8.77 -4.39
C ASP A 18 15.48 -8.55 -3.23
N ASN A 19 15.44 -9.44 -2.26
CA ASN A 19 16.21 -9.27 -1.02
C ASN A 19 17.71 -9.16 -1.28
N GLY A 20 18.23 -9.84 -2.29
CA GLY A 20 19.62 -9.76 -2.66
C GLY A 20 20.07 -8.37 -3.13
N LYS A 21 19.11 -7.58 -3.63
CA LYS A 21 19.36 -6.21 -4.12
C LYS A 21 18.94 -5.12 -3.14
N CYS A 22 18.40 -5.49 -1.98
CA CYS A 22 17.93 -4.54 -0.98
C CYS A 22 18.89 -4.43 0.21
N ARG A 23 20.20 -4.63 -0.02
CA ARG A 23 21.20 -4.68 1.04
C ARG A 23 21.47 -3.32 1.70
N THR A 24 21.08 -2.23 1.06
CA THR A 24 21.19 -0.89 1.65
C THR A 24 20.21 -0.71 2.82
N LEU A 25 19.09 -1.44 2.84
CA LEU A 25 18.13 -1.39 3.94
C LEU A 25 18.66 -2.15 5.17
N THR A 26 19.61 -1.56 5.83
CA THR A 26 20.11 -2.04 7.13
C THR A 26 19.40 -1.31 8.26
N PRO A 27 19.39 -1.84 9.49
CA PRO A 27 18.88 -1.12 10.64
C PRO A 27 19.52 0.26 10.82
N GLU A 28 20.81 0.37 10.58
CA GLU A 28 21.55 1.63 10.67
C GLU A 28 21.06 2.63 9.64
N TYR A 29 20.89 2.20 8.38
CA TYR A 29 20.37 3.06 7.33
C TYR A 29 18.94 3.56 7.67
N VAL A 30 18.07 2.67 8.11
CA VAL A 30 16.68 3.03 8.45
C VAL A 30 16.62 4.02 9.60
N ASN A 31 17.51 3.88 10.59
CA ASN A 31 17.55 4.79 11.74
C ASN A 31 18.14 6.15 11.41
N GLN A 32 19.02 6.25 10.44
CA GLN A 32 19.76 7.47 10.12
C GLN A 32 19.24 8.22 8.89
N ALA A 33 18.65 7.51 7.94
CA ALA A 33 18.17 8.13 6.71
C ALA A 33 17.01 9.11 6.96
N PRO A 34 16.93 10.22 6.22
CA PRO A 34 15.76 11.09 6.27
C PRO A 34 14.50 10.30 5.87
N ALA A 35 13.37 10.65 6.48
CA ALA A 35 12.10 9.98 6.17
C ALA A 35 11.77 10.02 4.68
N GLY A 36 12.04 11.14 3.99
CA GLY A 36 11.84 11.25 2.55
C GLY A 36 12.63 10.21 1.75
N ALA A 37 13.87 9.96 2.14
CA ALA A 37 14.71 8.97 1.45
C ALA A 37 14.12 7.55 1.57
N LEU A 38 13.54 7.23 2.71
CA LEU A 38 12.88 5.94 2.94
C LEU A 38 11.60 5.83 2.10
N HIS A 39 10.75 6.85 2.14
CA HIS A 39 9.47 6.87 1.42
C HIS A 39 9.64 6.91 -0.09
N GLU A 40 10.66 7.57 -0.59
CA GLU A 40 10.95 7.64 -2.02
C GLU A 40 11.76 6.44 -2.52
N MET A 41 12.08 5.51 -1.63
CA MET A 41 12.83 4.29 -1.96
C MET A 41 14.20 4.58 -2.58
N ASN A 42 14.89 5.61 -2.07
CA ASN A 42 16.23 5.97 -2.54
C ASN A 42 17.29 4.89 -2.26
N TRP A 43 16.93 3.92 -1.42
CA TRP A 43 17.74 2.75 -1.12
C TRP A 43 17.69 1.69 -2.23
N ALA A 44 16.82 1.82 -3.22
CA ALA A 44 16.68 0.87 -4.32
C ALA A 44 17.28 1.42 -5.61
N ASP A 45 18.13 0.64 -6.25
CA ASP A 45 18.74 1.04 -7.53
C ASP A 45 17.74 0.99 -8.68
N THR A 46 16.86 -0.01 -8.66
CA THR A 46 15.87 -0.24 -9.71
C THR A 46 14.53 -0.51 -9.08
N ILE A 47 13.50 0.15 -9.58
CA ILE A 47 12.12 -0.06 -9.16
C ILE A 47 11.30 -0.49 -10.37
N GLY A 48 10.72 -1.68 -10.28
CA GLY A 48 9.78 -2.21 -11.29
C GLY A 48 8.34 -1.92 -10.91
N SER A 49 7.42 -2.40 -11.73
CA SER A 49 5.98 -2.24 -11.49
C SER A 49 5.32 -3.60 -11.34
N LEU A 50 4.38 -3.69 -10.41
CA LEU A 50 3.44 -4.80 -10.30
C LEU A 50 2.17 -4.45 -11.06
N PRO A 51 1.41 -5.45 -11.56
CA PRO A 51 0.10 -5.17 -12.13
C PRO A 51 -0.78 -4.44 -11.12
N ALA A 52 -1.46 -3.38 -11.56
CA ALA A 52 -2.23 -2.53 -10.66
C ALA A 52 -3.38 -3.25 -9.97
N GLU A 53 -3.87 -4.35 -10.55
CA GLU A 53 -4.93 -5.17 -9.94
C GLU A 53 -4.53 -5.85 -8.63
N TYR A 54 -3.23 -5.91 -8.32
CA TYR A 54 -2.72 -6.41 -7.04
C TYR A 54 -2.78 -5.35 -5.93
N ASN A 55 -3.14 -4.12 -6.26
CA ASN A 55 -3.26 -3.03 -5.29
C ASN A 55 -4.41 -2.11 -5.71
N ALA A 56 -5.62 -2.66 -5.71
CA ALA A 56 -6.82 -1.90 -6.02
C ALA A 56 -7.13 -0.98 -4.83
N MET A 57 -6.66 0.27 -4.93
CA MET A 57 -6.86 1.26 -3.88
C MET A 57 -8.27 1.83 -3.99
N VAL A 58 -9.08 1.57 -2.98
CA VAL A 58 -10.49 1.97 -2.95
C VAL A 58 -10.61 3.48 -3.18
N ASN A 59 -11.52 3.87 -4.07
CA ASN A 59 -11.77 5.24 -4.53
C ASN A 59 -10.70 5.82 -5.47
N TYR A 60 -9.60 5.12 -5.72
CA TYR A 60 -8.55 5.57 -6.64
C TYR A 60 -8.47 4.72 -7.90
N TYR A 61 -8.48 3.40 -7.74
CA TYR A 61 -8.40 2.46 -8.84
C TYR A 61 -9.47 1.39 -8.70
N GLN A 62 -10.29 1.21 -9.74
CA GLN A 62 -11.33 0.18 -9.76
C GLN A 62 -11.01 -0.89 -10.79
N PHE A 63 -11.16 -2.15 -10.37
CA PHE A 63 -10.98 -3.32 -11.21
C PHE A 63 -12.14 -4.27 -11.00
N PRO A 64 -12.67 -4.91 -12.09
CA PRO A 64 -13.75 -5.89 -11.96
C PRO A 64 -13.35 -7.09 -11.10
N HIS A 65 -12.09 -7.53 -11.20
CA HIS A 65 -11.56 -8.70 -10.51
C HIS A 65 -10.20 -8.38 -9.88
N PRO A 66 -10.16 -7.57 -8.84
CA PRO A 66 -8.90 -7.23 -8.18
C PRO A 66 -8.29 -8.46 -7.50
N LYS A 67 -6.96 -8.52 -7.50
CA LYS A 67 -6.22 -9.56 -6.77
C LYS A 67 -6.04 -9.20 -5.31
N ALA A 68 -5.92 -7.92 -5.00
CA ALA A 68 -5.87 -7.42 -3.64
C ALA A 68 -6.52 -6.04 -3.58
N VAL A 69 -7.22 -5.77 -2.48
CA VAL A 69 -7.93 -4.51 -2.27
C VAL A 69 -7.33 -3.81 -1.05
N HIS A 70 -6.99 -2.54 -1.23
CA HIS A 70 -6.43 -1.70 -0.19
C HIS A 70 -7.39 -0.57 0.17
N PHE A 71 -7.91 -0.59 1.39
CA PHE A 71 -8.77 0.48 1.92
C PHE A 71 -7.89 1.59 2.47
N THR A 72 -7.36 2.41 1.57
CA THR A 72 -6.31 3.40 1.89
C THR A 72 -6.80 4.57 2.76
N ASP A 73 -8.09 4.92 2.66
CA ASP A 73 -8.67 6.03 3.42
C ASP A 73 -9.46 5.54 4.65
N GLY A 74 -9.37 4.26 4.97
CA GLY A 74 -10.11 3.61 6.04
C GLY A 74 -11.07 2.57 5.48
N GLY A 75 -11.38 1.58 6.28
CA GLY A 75 -12.15 0.42 5.82
C GLY A 75 -13.61 0.42 6.27
N PRO A 76 -14.37 -0.61 5.83
CA PRO A 76 -15.81 -0.72 6.11
C PRO A 76 -16.17 -0.95 7.58
N TRP A 77 -15.20 -1.15 8.43
CA TRP A 77 -15.39 -1.23 9.88
C TRP A 77 -15.69 0.14 10.53
N HIS A 78 -15.52 1.24 9.78
CA HIS A 78 -15.91 2.58 10.19
C HIS A 78 -17.25 2.94 9.55
N ASP A 79 -18.17 3.50 10.31
CA ASP A 79 -19.51 3.86 9.83
C ASP A 79 -19.47 4.78 8.61
N ILE A 80 -18.54 5.74 8.60
CA ILE A 80 -18.38 6.69 7.49
C ILE A 80 -17.88 6.04 6.21
N HIS A 81 -17.36 4.82 6.28
CA HIS A 81 -16.82 4.08 5.15
C HIS A 81 -17.64 2.83 4.79
N ASP A 82 -18.87 2.74 5.31
CA ASP A 82 -19.69 1.54 5.16
C ASP A 82 -20.07 1.22 3.70
N ASN A 83 -20.14 2.24 2.85
CA ASN A 83 -20.56 2.12 1.45
C ASN A 83 -19.41 2.30 0.44
N LEU A 84 -18.17 2.16 0.86
CA LEU A 84 -17.04 2.19 -0.05
C LEU A 84 -17.05 1.00 -1.01
N GLY A 85 -16.38 1.15 -2.15
CA GLY A 85 -16.17 0.04 -3.08
C GLY A 85 -15.56 -1.17 -2.36
N TYR A 86 -15.97 -2.38 -2.73
CA TYR A 86 -15.54 -3.64 -2.13
C TYR A 86 -15.92 -3.83 -0.65
N SER A 87 -16.75 -2.96 -0.08
CA SER A 87 -17.19 -3.09 1.32
C SER A 87 -17.99 -4.36 1.56
N ASN A 88 -18.83 -4.77 0.60
CA ASN A 88 -19.62 -5.99 0.71
C ASN A 88 -18.72 -7.23 0.75
N GLU A 89 -17.71 -7.27 -0.10
CA GLU A 89 -16.74 -8.36 -0.16
C GLU A 89 -16.00 -8.48 1.17
N TRP A 90 -15.57 -7.36 1.73
CA TRP A 90 -14.92 -7.33 3.04
C TRP A 90 -15.85 -7.87 4.13
N LYS A 91 -17.12 -7.44 4.14
CA LYS A 91 -18.10 -7.86 5.15
C LYS A 91 -18.39 -9.37 5.06
N ILE A 92 -18.46 -9.92 3.84
CA ILE A 92 -18.65 -11.36 3.64
C ILE A 92 -17.49 -12.15 4.25
N ILE A 93 -16.26 -11.73 4.00
CA ILE A 93 -15.07 -12.38 4.56
C ILE A 93 -15.04 -12.25 6.07
N TYR A 94 -15.33 -11.05 6.59
CA TYR A 94 -15.36 -10.80 8.03
C TYR A 94 -16.32 -11.73 8.76
N LYS A 95 -17.51 -11.95 8.20
CA LYS A 95 -18.49 -12.88 8.78
C LYS A 95 -18.00 -14.32 8.84
N LYS A 96 -17.16 -14.73 7.90
CA LYS A 96 -16.63 -16.10 7.86
C LYS A 96 -15.62 -16.39 8.95
N ILE A 97 -14.97 -15.36 9.48
CA ILE A 97 -13.92 -15.52 10.50
C ILE A 97 -14.39 -15.21 11.92
N GLN A 98 -15.66 -14.84 12.07
CA GLN A 98 -16.27 -14.62 13.39
C GLN A 98 -16.67 -15.92 14.08
#